data_d4abbe91d2541e7efcae697981933e13
#
_entry.id   d4abbe91d2541e7efcae697981933e13
#
_cell.length_a   1.000
_cell.length_b   1.000
_cell.length_c   1.000
_cell.angle_alpha   90.00
_cell.angle_beta   90.00
_cell.angle_gamma   90.00
#
_symmetry.space_group_name_H-M   'P 1'
#
loop_
_entity.id
_entity.type
_entity.pdbx_description
1 polymer ?
#
loop_
_entity_poly.entity_id
_entity_poly.type
_entity_poly.pdbx_seq_one_letter_code
_entity_poly.pdbx_strand_id
1 'polypeptide(L)'
;MPGLTVFSASEQVAAYLGGELRRGAWTGQMPGGDRLAADLRVGRDTVEAALRQLENEGLLVNQGRRRGRRIEPSACDPAARRIRVGVLLGEPADLRIDYIVEFQHALAKAGHAVVVAPKDMLDLGMELRRIARMVTNTTADAWVVVAGSKDVLEWFAGRPEPAFALFGRRRGLPLAGVGPDKPRAYATATRELIGLGHRRIVMLARPRRRLPEPGASERAFLDELAAGGVAPGPYHLPDWEESIEGFRMCLESLFRLTPPTALLVDEAPFFVATQQFLARRGVRVPEDVSLVCTNADPAFEWCWPTVAHVRWDSRPVVRRILNWASNVGLGKEDKRQTVTAAEFVSGGTIGPAKD
;
A
#
# COMPACT_ATOMS: atom_id res chain seq x y z
N MET A 1 -20.77 -17.61 -5.62
CA MET A 1 -20.60 -17.19 -7.03
C MET A 1 -19.50 -16.16 -7.03
N PRO A 2 -18.36 -16.34 -7.71
CA PRO A 2 -17.38 -15.26 -7.81
C PRO A 2 -18.06 -14.11 -8.58
N GLY A 3 -18.03 -12.91 -7.99
CA GLY A 3 -18.62 -11.72 -8.56
C GLY A 3 -18.00 -11.42 -9.93
N LEU A 4 -18.84 -11.15 -10.91
CA LEU A 4 -18.42 -10.72 -12.24
C LEU A 4 -17.71 -9.37 -12.09
N THR A 5 -16.39 -9.34 -12.23
CA THR A 5 -15.64 -8.09 -12.26
C THR A 5 -15.91 -7.43 -13.61
N VAL A 6 -16.87 -6.52 -13.65
CA VAL A 6 -17.17 -5.74 -14.86
C VAL A 6 -16.08 -4.70 -15.00
N PHE A 7 -15.15 -4.92 -15.91
CA PHE A 7 -14.14 -3.93 -16.27
C PHE A 7 -14.82 -2.76 -16.98
N SER A 8 -14.47 -1.54 -16.58
CA SER A 8 -14.88 -0.34 -17.31
C SER A 8 -14.31 -0.36 -18.74
N ALA A 9 -14.92 0.35 -19.68
CA ALA A 9 -14.42 0.45 -21.04
C ALA A 9 -12.96 0.93 -21.10
N SER A 10 -12.56 1.85 -20.20
CA SER A 10 -11.18 2.32 -20.11
C SER A 10 -10.20 1.27 -19.59
N GLU A 11 -10.60 0.42 -18.65
CA GLU A 11 -9.78 -0.69 -18.16
C GLU A 11 -9.59 -1.77 -19.23
N GLN A 12 -10.63 -2.08 -20.01
CA GLN A 12 -10.52 -3.02 -21.12
C GLN A 12 -9.58 -2.49 -22.20
N VAL A 13 -9.69 -1.22 -22.57
CA VAL A 13 -8.80 -0.56 -23.52
C VAL A 13 -7.36 -0.52 -22.98
N ALA A 14 -7.16 -0.21 -21.71
CA ALA A 14 -5.83 -0.22 -21.09
C ALA A 14 -5.22 -1.63 -21.09
N ALA A 15 -5.99 -2.66 -20.78
CA ALA A 15 -5.52 -4.05 -20.82
C ALA A 15 -5.14 -4.47 -22.24
N TYR A 16 -5.95 -4.11 -23.26
CA TYR A 16 -5.67 -4.38 -24.66
C TYR A 16 -4.38 -3.65 -25.12
N LEU A 17 -4.30 -2.33 -24.93
CA LEU A 17 -3.14 -1.54 -25.31
C LEU A 17 -1.86 -2.00 -24.61
N GLY A 18 -1.94 -2.33 -23.32
CA GLY A 18 -0.83 -2.91 -22.57
C GLY A 18 -0.37 -4.28 -23.09
N GLY A 19 -1.32 -5.08 -23.60
CA GLY A 19 -1.03 -6.34 -24.30
C GLY A 19 -0.29 -6.12 -25.61
N GLU A 20 -0.74 -5.17 -26.42
CA GLU A 20 -0.11 -4.81 -27.70
C GLU A 20 1.30 -4.20 -27.50
N LEU A 21 1.47 -3.35 -26.48
CA LEU A 21 2.79 -2.82 -26.10
C LEU A 21 3.78 -3.96 -25.77
N ARG A 22 3.34 -4.96 -25.01
CA ARG A 22 4.18 -6.11 -24.67
C ARG A 22 4.50 -7.01 -25.86
N ARG A 23 3.65 -7.02 -26.88
CA ARG A 23 3.90 -7.72 -28.14
C ARG A 23 4.77 -6.92 -29.12
N GLY A 24 5.16 -5.69 -28.75
CA GLY A 24 5.98 -4.84 -29.59
C GLY A 24 5.25 -4.19 -30.77
N ALA A 25 3.92 -4.09 -30.71
CA ALA A 25 3.12 -3.46 -31.77
C ALA A 25 3.52 -2.01 -32.03
N TRP A 26 4.07 -1.35 -31.02
CA TRP A 26 4.65 0.00 -31.14
C TRP A 26 5.98 0.07 -30.40
N THR A 27 6.90 0.87 -30.97
CA THR A 27 8.23 1.12 -30.39
C THR A 27 8.49 2.63 -30.31
N GLY A 28 9.15 3.06 -29.23
CA GLY A 28 9.54 4.46 -29.03
C GLY A 28 8.39 5.37 -28.60
N GLN A 29 7.43 5.65 -29.46
CA GLN A 29 6.30 6.54 -29.15
C GLN A 29 4.96 5.84 -29.32
N MET A 30 4.05 6.11 -28.38
CA MET A 30 2.67 5.66 -28.44
C MET A 30 1.89 6.50 -29.47
N PRO A 31 1.03 5.90 -30.30
CA PRO A 31 0.13 6.67 -31.16
C PRO A 31 -0.73 7.64 -30.35
N GLY A 32 -1.08 8.77 -30.95
CA GLY A 32 -1.92 9.79 -30.30
C GLY A 32 -3.32 9.27 -29.95
N GLY A 33 -3.93 9.81 -28.90
CA GLY A 33 -5.24 9.38 -28.41
C GLY A 33 -6.35 9.40 -29.49
N ASP A 34 -6.34 10.38 -30.37
CA ASP A 34 -7.33 10.47 -31.48
C ASP A 34 -7.21 9.32 -32.47
N ARG A 35 -5.98 8.94 -32.81
CA ARG A 35 -5.72 7.81 -33.70
C ARG A 35 -6.14 6.49 -33.05
N LEU A 36 -5.77 6.29 -31.77
CA LEU A 36 -6.18 5.09 -31.04
C LEU A 36 -7.67 4.99 -30.84
N ALA A 37 -8.37 6.12 -30.64
CA ALA A 37 -9.82 6.17 -30.56
C ALA A 37 -10.50 5.73 -31.86
N ALA A 38 -9.96 6.19 -33.00
CA ALA A 38 -10.42 5.78 -34.32
C ALA A 38 -10.13 4.29 -34.59
N ASP A 39 -8.91 3.82 -34.31
CA ASP A 39 -8.48 2.45 -34.57
C ASP A 39 -9.28 1.44 -33.72
N LEU A 40 -9.58 1.78 -32.45
CA LEU A 40 -10.31 0.93 -31.51
C LEU A 40 -11.83 1.15 -31.52
N ARG A 41 -12.33 2.14 -32.25
CA ARG A 41 -13.75 2.52 -32.32
C ARG A 41 -14.36 2.81 -30.92
N VAL A 42 -13.60 3.48 -30.08
CA VAL A 42 -14.03 3.90 -28.73
C VAL A 42 -13.93 5.41 -28.55
N GLY A 43 -14.61 5.95 -27.57
CA GLY A 43 -14.56 7.38 -27.27
C GLY A 43 -13.14 7.84 -26.89
N ARG A 44 -12.79 9.08 -27.30
CA ARG A 44 -11.49 9.69 -26.98
C ARG A 44 -11.21 9.71 -25.47
N ASP A 45 -12.22 10.05 -24.65
CA ASP A 45 -12.07 10.11 -23.19
C ASP A 45 -11.74 8.74 -22.59
N THR A 46 -12.31 7.67 -23.17
CA THR A 46 -12.01 6.28 -22.78
C THR A 46 -10.54 5.93 -23.07
N VAL A 47 -10.05 6.33 -24.24
CA VAL A 47 -8.63 6.12 -24.62
C VAL A 47 -7.71 6.96 -23.73
N GLU A 48 -8.03 8.22 -23.48
CA GLU A 48 -7.23 9.09 -22.61
C GLU A 48 -7.18 8.58 -21.16
N ALA A 49 -8.29 8.03 -20.65
CA ALA A 49 -8.31 7.37 -19.35
C ALA A 49 -7.45 6.10 -19.35
N ALA A 50 -7.52 5.29 -20.41
CA ALA A 50 -6.69 4.10 -20.57
C ALA A 50 -5.19 4.45 -20.67
N LEU A 51 -4.84 5.48 -21.44
CA LEU A 51 -3.46 5.93 -21.56
C LEU A 51 -2.90 6.49 -20.25
N ARG A 52 -3.71 7.23 -19.46
CA ARG A 52 -3.33 7.65 -18.10
C ARG A 52 -3.14 6.46 -17.19
N GLN A 53 -3.96 5.44 -17.32
CA GLN A 53 -3.76 4.20 -16.58
C GLN A 53 -2.41 3.57 -16.94
N LEU A 54 -2.05 3.45 -18.22
CA LEU A 54 -0.76 2.93 -18.66
C LEU A 54 0.43 3.80 -18.25
N GLU A 55 0.25 5.13 -18.13
CA GLU A 55 1.23 6.03 -17.51
C GLU A 55 1.44 5.72 -16.02
N ASN A 56 0.35 5.57 -15.29
CA ASN A 56 0.38 5.20 -13.86
C ASN A 56 1.00 3.80 -13.66
N GLU A 57 0.81 2.92 -14.63
CA GLU A 57 1.42 1.61 -14.69
C GLU A 57 2.90 1.63 -15.06
N GLY A 58 3.41 2.80 -15.49
CA GLY A 58 4.81 2.98 -15.89
C GLY A 58 5.15 2.35 -17.24
N LEU A 59 4.17 1.96 -18.04
CA LEU A 59 4.37 1.48 -19.41
C LEU A 59 4.57 2.64 -20.39
N LEU A 60 4.04 3.81 -20.06
CA LEU A 60 4.14 5.03 -20.83
C LEU A 60 4.70 6.17 -19.98
N VAL A 61 5.45 7.06 -20.59
CA VAL A 61 5.92 8.32 -19.99
C VAL A 61 5.35 9.49 -20.77
N ASN A 62 4.58 10.33 -20.11
CA ASN A 62 4.08 11.56 -20.70
C ASN A 62 5.22 12.57 -20.85
N GLN A 63 5.49 13.00 -22.08
CA GLN A 63 6.56 13.95 -22.39
C GLN A 63 6.08 15.41 -22.43
N GLY A 64 4.82 15.66 -22.03
CA GLY A 64 4.21 16.98 -22.01
C GLY A 64 3.44 17.34 -23.29
N ARG A 65 2.78 18.54 -23.27
CA ARG A 65 1.99 19.03 -24.39
C ARG A 65 2.80 19.05 -25.69
N ARG A 66 2.32 18.38 -26.73
CA ARG A 66 2.86 18.23 -28.09
C ARG A 66 3.96 17.17 -28.29
N ARG A 67 4.50 16.51 -27.26
CA ARG A 67 5.54 15.46 -27.43
C ARG A 67 5.00 14.05 -27.35
N GLY A 68 3.72 13.89 -27.02
CA GLY A 68 3.07 12.58 -26.91
C GLY A 68 3.55 11.75 -25.70
N ARG A 69 3.35 10.45 -25.81
CA ARG A 69 3.71 9.47 -24.77
C ARG A 69 4.79 8.55 -25.29
N ARG A 70 5.92 8.50 -24.58
CA ARG A 70 7.01 7.58 -24.89
C ARG A 70 6.69 6.22 -24.26
N ILE A 71 6.92 5.15 -25.03
CA ILE A 71 6.82 3.78 -24.52
C ILE A 71 8.08 3.50 -23.70
N GLU A 72 7.93 2.99 -22.48
CA GLU A 72 9.06 2.53 -21.69
C GLU A 72 9.62 1.24 -22.28
N PRO A 73 10.91 1.20 -22.65
CA PRO A 73 11.51 0.03 -23.33
C PRO A 73 11.41 -1.27 -22.53
N SER A 74 11.29 -1.19 -21.20
CA SER A 74 11.16 -2.36 -20.32
C SER A 74 9.87 -3.17 -20.50
N ALA A 75 8.89 -2.62 -21.23
CA ALA A 75 7.63 -3.31 -21.48
C ALA A 75 7.72 -4.44 -22.53
N CYS A 76 8.78 -4.47 -23.37
CA CYS A 76 8.78 -5.24 -24.61
C CYS A 76 10.12 -5.92 -24.97
N ASP A 77 11.11 -5.99 -24.06
CA ASP A 77 12.44 -6.49 -24.44
C ASP A 77 12.64 -7.96 -24.08
N PRO A 78 12.68 -8.90 -25.06
CA PRO A 78 13.00 -10.31 -24.84
C PRO A 78 14.45 -10.54 -24.36
N ALA A 79 15.30 -9.51 -24.35
CA ALA A 79 16.69 -9.59 -23.94
C ALA A 79 16.90 -9.39 -22.42
N ALA A 80 15.86 -9.16 -21.64
CA ALA A 80 16.00 -9.00 -20.18
C ALA A 80 16.57 -10.28 -19.56
N ARG A 81 17.74 -10.15 -18.93
CA ARG A 81 18.36 -11.26 -18.19
C ARG A 81 17.44 -11.70 -17.06
N ARG A 82 17.26 -13.00 -16.90
CA ARG A 82 16.61 -13.58 -15.72
C ARG A 82 17.46 -13.26 -14.48
N ILE A 83 16.86 -12.67 -13.48
CA ILE A 83 17.53 -12.32 -12.23
C ILE A 83 16.92 -13.09 -11.06
N ARG A 84 17.70 -13.25 -9.99
CA ARG A 84 17.22 -13.72 -8.69
C ARG A 84 16.81 -12.51 -7.84
N VAL A 85 15.53 -12.42 -7.52
CA VAL A 85 14.97 -11.37 -6.69
C VAL A 85 14.84 -11.90 -5.26
N GLY A 86 15.67 -11.37 -4.36
CA GLY A 86 15.54 -11.60 -2.93
C GLY A 86 14.32 -10.84 -2.37
N VAL A 87 13.53 -11.46 -1.53
CA VAL A 87 12.40 -10.83 -0.85
C VAL A 87 12.67 -10.85 0.64
N LEU A 88 12.88 -9.66 1.22
CA LEU A 88 13.01 -9.48 2.66
C LEU A 88 11.68 -8.99 3.23
N LEU A 89 11.06 -9.82 4.04
CA LEU A 89 9.77 -9.53 4.69
C LEU A 89 9.97 -8.75 5.98
N GLY A 90 8.96 -7.98 6.37
CA GLY A 90 8.90 -7.31 7.67
C GLY A 90 8.66 -8.28 8.81
N GLU A 91 7.74 -9.21 8.61
CA GLU A 91 7.28 -10.18 9.59
C GLU A 91 6.74 -11.47 8.93
N PRO A 92 6.59 -12.59 9.67
CA PRO A 92 6.14 -13.87 9.08
C PRO A 92 4.74 -13.79 8.45
N ALA A 93 3.87 -12.93 8.98
CA ALA A 93 2.51 -12.73 8.48
C ALA A 93 2.48 -12.19 7.05
N ASP A 94 3.50 -11.46 6.62
CA ASP A 94 3.60 -10.90 5.27
C ASP A 94 3.51 -11.96 4.17
N LEU A 95 3.98 -13.20 4.42
CA LEU A 95 3.90 -14.31 3.46
C LEU A 95 2.48 -14.68 3.05
N ARG A 96 1.48 -14.32 3.87
CA ARG A 96 0.07 -14.67 3.64
C ARG A 96 -0.72 -13.54 3.02
N ILE A 97 -0.08 -12.40 2.79
CA ILE A 97 -0.75 -11.24 2.20
C ILE A 97 -0.87 -11.43 0.69
N ASP A 98 -2.07 -11.30 0.16
CA ASP A 98 -2.40 -11.60 -1.25
C ASP A 98 -1.47 -10.93 -2.25
N TYR A 99 -1.19 -9.63 -2.10
CA TYR A 99 -0.30 -8.92 -3.03
C TYR A 99 1.17 -9.37 -2.94
N ILE A 100 1.61 -9.92 -1.80
CA ILE A 100 2.96 -10.51 -1.65
C ILE A 100 3.02 -11.82 -2.44
N VAL A 101 2.01 -12.66 -2.33
CA VAL A 101 1.88 -13.90 -3.10
C VAL A 101 1.76 -13.58 -4.60
N GLU A 102 0.93 -12.58 -4.95
CA GLU A 102 0.69 -12.15 -6.33
C GLU A 102 1.97 -11.67 -7.00
N PHE A 103 2.76 -10.77 -6.37
CA PHE A 103 3.99 -10.29 -7.01
C PHE A 103 5.06 -11.39 -7.13
N GLN A 104 5.16 -12.31 -6.18
CA GLN A 104 6.08 -13.44 -6.28
C GLN A 104 5.73 -14.33 -7.48
N HIS A 105 4.45 -14.69 -7.65
CA HIS A 105 3.97 -15.44 -8.80
C HIS A 105 4.19 -14.67 -10.11
N ALA A 106 3.94 -13.37 -10.11
CA ALA A 106 4.10 -12.53 -11.29
C ALA A 106 5.58 -12.43 -11.71
N LEU A 107 6.52 -12.28 -10.76
CA LEU A 107 7.96 -12.34 -11.02
C LEU A 107 8.38 -13.70 -11.59
N ALA A 108 7.91 -14.80 -11.00
CA ALA A 108 8.20 -16.15 -11.47
C ALA A 108 7.65 -16.37 -12.89
N LYS A 109 6.43 -15.91 -13.19
CA LYS A 109 5.83 -15.95 -14.54
C LYS A 109 6.61 -15.11 -15.56
N ALA A 110 7.22 -14.00 -15.13
CA ALA A 110 8.11 -13.19 -15.96
C ALA A 110 9.50 -13.83 -16.16
N GLY A 111 9.77 -15.00 -15.56
CA GLY A 111 11.01 -15.76 -15.70
C GLY A 111 12.10 -15.40 -14.69
N HIS A 112 11.83 -14.56 -13.71
CA HIS A 112 12.74 -14.27 -12.60
C HIS A 112 12.66 -15.37 -11.53
N ALA A 113 13.78 -15.65 -10.85
CA ALA A 113 13.77 -16.50 -9.68
C ALA A 113 13.47 -15.68 -8.43
N VAL A 114 12.53 -16.12 -7.61
CA VAL A 114 12.20 -15.46 -6.34
C VAL A 114 12.80 -16.24 -5.18
N VAL A 115 13.54 -15.56 -4.31
CA VAL A 115 14.18 -16.14 -3.12
C VAL A 115 13.70 -15.36 -1.90
N VAL A 116 12.80 -15.95 -1.13
CA VAL A 116 12.42 -15.37 0.16
C VAL A 116 13.57 -15.51 1.14
N ALA A 117 13.94 -14.44 1.82
CA ALA A 117 14.98 -14.45 2.85
C ALA A 117 14.65 -15.48 3.94
N PRO A 118 15.65 -16.22 4.46
CA PRO A 118 15.40 -17.29 5.43
C PRO A 118 14.85 -16.82 6.77
N LYS A 119 14.98 -15.54 7.07
CA LYS A 119 14.41 -14.85 8.24
C LYS A 119 13.85 -13.51 7.82
N ASP A 120 12.75 -13.12 8.42
CA ASP A 120 12.21 -11.77 8.27
C ASP A 120 12.90 -10.76 9.21
N MET A 121 12.54 -9.48 9.08
CA MET A 121 13.18 -8.43 9.88
C MET A 121 12.80 -8.52 11.36
N LEU A 122 11.61 -9.05 11.67
CA LEU A 122 11.15 -9.25 13.04
C LEU A 122 11.95 -10.35 13.74
N ASP A 123 12.17 -11.51 13.09
CA ASP A 123 13.03 -12.58 13.59
C ASP A 123 14.45 -12.11 13.90
N LEU A 124 14.92 -11.12 13.16
CA LEU A 124 16.23 -10.49 13.33
C LEU A 124 16.22 -9.36 14.36
N GLY A 125 15.09 -9.14 15.07
CA GLY A 125 14.92 -8.10 16.07
C GLY A 125 14.95 -6.67 15.50
N MET A 126 14.66 -6.51 14.19
CA MET A 126 14.80 -5.25 13.44
C MET A 126 16.23 -4.68 13.48
N GLU A 127 17.23 -5.47 13.89
CA GLU A 127 18.62 -5.02 14.02
C GLU A 127 19.32 -5.01 12.65
N LEU A 128 19.72 -3.83 12.19
CA LEU A 128 20.37 -3.63 10.90
C LEU A 128 21.59 -4.56 10.70
N ARG A 129 22.43 -4.75 11.74
CA ARG A 129 23.63 -5.61 11.64
C ARG A 129 23.28 -7.09 11.34
N ARG A 130 22.20 -7.59 11.94
CA ARG A 130 21.74 -8.98 11.71
C ARG A 130 21.12 -9.11 10.34
N ILE A 131 20.29 -8.14 9.93
CA ILE A 131 19.67 -8.06 8.60
C ILE A 131 20.77 -8.00 7.53
N ALA A 132 21.75 -7.10 7.67
CA ALA A 132 22.83 -6.95 6.72
C ALA A 132 23.65 -8.26 6.55
N ARG A 133 23.97 -8.94 7.64
CA ARG A 133 24.69 -10.23 7.60
C ARG A 133 23.88 -11.29 6.84
N MET A 134 22.58 -11.39 7.13
CA MET A 134 21.70 -12.37 6.47
C MET A 134 21.58 -12.07 4.98
N VAL A 135 21.32 -10.80 4.60
CA VAL A 135 21.22 -10.37 3.21
C VAL A 135 22.51 -10.62 2.43
N THR A 136 23.68 -10.33 3.02
CA THR A 136 24.99 -10.55 2.39
C THR A 136 25.27 -12.04 2.17
N ASN A 137 24.77 -12.93 3.02
CA ASN A 137 24.90 -14.37 2.90
C ASN A 137 23.81 -15.02 1.99
N THR A 138 22.85 -14.22 1.52
CA THR A 138 21.79 -14.71 0.64
C THR A 138 22.10 -14.32 -0.80
N THR A 139 22.18 -15.30 -1.69
CA THR A 139 22.48 -15.03 -3.10
C THR A 139 21.26 -14.48 -3.83
N ALA A 140 21.26 -13.18 -4.13
CA ALA A 140 20.26 -12.49 -4.93
C ALA A 140 20.93 -11.44 -5.83
N ASP A 141 20.35 -11.18 -7.00
CA ASP A 141 20.83 -10.16 -7.94
C ASP A 141 20.19 -8.79 -7.65
N ALA A 142 19.04 -8.79 -6.95
CA ALA A 142 18.28 -7.59 -6.55
C ALA A 142 17.37 -7.93 -5.37
N TRP A 143 16.88 -6.90 -4.66
CA TRP A 143 16.09 -7.09 -3.44
C TRP A 143 14.77 -6.32 -3.47
N VAL A 144 13.69 -6.95 -3.04
CA VAL A 144 12.43 -6.32 -2.63
C VAL A 144 12.36 -6.33 -1.11
N VAL A 145 12.31 -5.16 -0.50
CA VAL A 145 12.26 -4.98 0.95
C VAL A 145 10.85 -4.52 1.36
N VAL A 146 10.15 -5.36 2.11
CA VAL A 146 8.77 -5.11 2.53
C VAL A 146 8.77 -4.33 3.84
N ALA A 147 8.11 -3.17 3.87
CA ALA A 147 7.91 -2.33 5.07
C ALA A 147 9.20 -1.99 5.85
N GLY A 148 10.34 -1.83 5.14
CA GLY A 148 11.62 -1.54 5.76
C GLY A 148 11.62 -0.25 6.57
N SER A 149 12.36 -0.25 7.70
CA SER A 149 12.67 0.95 8.46
C SER A 149 13.60 1.87 7.67
N LYS A 150 13.77 3.11 8.13
CA LYS A 150 14.59 4.09 7.40
C LYS A 150 16.03 3.64 7.28
N ASP A 151 16.65 3.20 8.37
CA ASP A 151 18.04 2.72 8.43
C ASP A 151 18.29 1.47 7.57
N VAL A 152 17.34 0.53 7.55
CA VAL A 152 17.42 -0.65 6.68
C VAL A 152 17.36 -0.22 5.21
N LEU A 153 16.44 0.66 4.83
CA LEU A 153 16.31 1.13 3.44
C LEU A 153 17.50 2.01 3.02
N GLU A 154 18.07 2.84 3.92
CA GLU A 154 19.29 3.59 3.67
C GLU A 154 20.48 2.66 3.43
N TRP A 155 20.60 1.59 4.22
CA TRP A 155 21.64 0.58 4.01
C TRP A 155 21.50 -0.10 2.64
N PHE A 156 20.28 -0.49 2.23
CA PHE A 156 20.02 -1.04 0.90
C PHE A 156 20.31 -0.03 -0.23
N ALA A 157 20.04 1.27 -0.02
CA ALA A 157 20.32 2.32 -0.99
C ALA A 157 21.84 2.51 -1.23
N GLY A 158 22.68 2.16 -0.26
CA GLY A 158 24.15 2.20 -0.35
C GLY A 158 24.78 0.93 -0.95
N ARG A 159 24.00 -0.09 -1.30
CA ARG A 159 24.52 -1.34 -1.86
C ARG A 159 24.63 -1.29 -3.39
N PRO A 160 25.56 -2.10 -3.96
CA PRO A 160 25.65 -2.24 -5.42
C PRO A 160 24.45 -2.99 -6.01
N GLU A 161 23.83 -3.93 -5.28
CA GLU A 161 22.67 -4.65 -5.75
C GLU A 161 21.42 -3.77 -5.72
N PRO A 162 20.67 -3.66 -6.84
CA PRO A 162 19.44 -2.88 -6.87
C PRO A 162 18.44 -3.29 -5.81
N ALA A 163 17.81 -2.31 -5.16
CA ALA A 163 16.79 -2.55 -4.16
C ALA A 163 15.50 -1.80 -4.47
N PHE A 164 14.39 -2.42 -4.10
CA PHE A 164 13.04 -1.89 -4.22
C PHE A 164 12.35 -1.86 -2.87
N ALA A 165 11.92 -0.69 -2.42
CA ALA A 165 11.13 -0.55 -1.19
C ALA A 165 9.64 -0.73 -1.49
N LEU A 166 9.09 -1.84 -1.02
CA LEU A 166 7.65 -2.06 -1.00
C LEU A 166 7.10 -1.52 0.33
N PHE A 167 6.45 -0.35 0.27
CA PHE A 167 6.07 0.44 1.45
C PHE A 167 7.29 0.95 2.25
N GLY A 168 7.16 1.01 3.58
CA GLY A 168 8.24 1.41 4.48
C GLY A 168 8.61 2.90 4.41
N ARG A 169 9.69 3.27 5.09
CA ARG A 169 10.15 4.67 5.25
C ARG A 169 11.10 5.11 4.14
N ARG A 170 10.68 4.92 2.87
CA ARG A 170 11.50 5.12 1.66
C ARG A 170 11.67 6.57 1.19
N ARG A 171 10.80 7.51 1.69
CA ARG A 171 10.78 8.89 1.17
C ARG A 171 12.15 9.56 1.29
N GLY A 172 12.62 10.15 0.18
CA GLY A 172 13.91 10.85 0.12
C GLY A 172 15.14 9.94 -0.07
N LEU A 173 14.96 8.61 -0.15
CA LEU A 173 16.07 7.68 -0.39
C LEU A 173 16.26 7.40 -1.89
N PRO A 174 17.51 7.22 -2.36
CA PRO A 174 17.81 7.01 -3.78
C PRO A 174 17.60 5.54 -4.20
N LEU A 175 16.42 4.99 -3.93
CA LEU A 175 16.03 3.63 -4.32
C LEU A 175 14.62 3.60 -4.91
N ALA A 176 14.35 2.58 -5.71
CA ALA A 176 13.03 2.35 -6.27
C ALA A 176 12.00 2.02 -5.18
N GLY A 177 10.75 2.31 -5.43
CA GLY A 177 9.72 1.91 -4.48
C GLY A 177 8.30 2.27 -4.88
N VAL A 178 7.35 1.65 -4.17
CA VAL A 178 5.92 1.90 -4.34
C VAL A 178 5.18 1.76 -3.02
N GLY A 179 4.08 2.46 -2.89
CA GLY A 179 3.11 2.29 -1.81
C GLY A 179 1.91 3.20 -2.01
N PRO A 180 0.76 2.88 -1.40
CA PRO A 180 -0.45 3.68 -1.50
C PRO A 180 -0.34 5.01 -0.73
N ASP A 181 -1.11 6.00 -1.17
CA ASP A 181 -1.25 7.31 -0.50
C ASP A 181 -2.19 7.20 0.71
N LYS A 182 -1.83 6.33 1.65
CA LYS A 182 -2.59 6.16 2.89
C LYS A 182 -2.73 7.45 3.71
N PRO A 183 -1.74 8.35 3.81
CA PRO A 183 -1.89 9.58 4.58
C PRO A 183 -3.12 10.38 4.18
N ARG A 184 -3.39 10.51 2.88
CA ARG A 184 -4.58 11.23 2.40
C ARG A 184 -5.89 10.53 2.81
N ALA A 185 -5.93 9.20 2.74
CA ALA A 185 -7.11 8.43 3.15
C ALA A 185 -7.36 8.51 4.66
N TYR A 186 -6.28 8.51 5.46
CA TYR A 186 -6.37 8.68 6.92
C TYR A 186 -6.88 10.08 7.30
N ALA A 187 -6.38 11.13 6.65
CA ALA A 187 -6.89 12.48 6.83
C ALA A 187 -8.40 12.56 6.50
N THR A 188 -8.82 11.92 5.40
CA THR A 188 -10.23 11.89 5.01
C THR A 188 -11.10 11.18 6.04
N ALA A 189 -10.68 9.99 6.51
CA ALA A 189 -11.38 9.24 7.56
C ALA A 189 -11.50 10.05 8.86
N THR A 190 -10.41 10.71 9.27
CA THR A 190 -10.37 11.54 10.48
C THR A 190 -11.30 12.74 10.36
N ARG A 191 -11.30 13.42 9.21
CA ARG A 191 -12.19 14.57 8.93
C ARG A 191 -13.65 14.15 8.97
N GLU A 192 -14.01 12.99 8.41
CA GLU A 192 -15.37 12.48 8.46
C GLU A 192 -15.81 12.22 9.90
N LEU A 193 -14.98 11.57 10.72
CA LEU A 193 -15.27 11.37 12.13
C LEU A 193 -15.44 12.68 12.91
N ILE A 194 -14.59 13.69 12.65
CA ILE A 194 -14.72 15.03 13.24
C ILE A 194 -16.04 15.69 12.80
N GLY A 195 -16.40 15.55 11.51
CA GLY A 195 -17.67 16.02 10.96
C GLY A 195 -18.90 15.38 11.58
N LEU A 196 -18.79 14.11 12.01
CA LEU A 196 -19.80 13.40 12.79
C LEU A 196 -19.84 13.78 14.28
N GLY A 197 -19.03 14.75 14.70
CA GLY A 197 -19.02 15.28 16.07
C GLY A 197 -17.99 14.64 17.00
N HIS A 198 -17.25 13.64 16.54
CA HIS A 198 -16.24 12.99 17.39
C HIS A 198 -15.10 13.94 17.77
N ARG A 199 -14.68 13.88 19.05
CA ARG A 199 -13.51 14.60 19.58
C ARG A 199 -12.56 13.68 20.33
N ARG A 200 -13.06 12.60 20.91
CA ARG A 200 -12.29 11.54 21.55
C ARG A 200 -12.02 10.43 20.51
N ILE A 201 -11.14 10.74 19.56
CA ILE A 201 -10.76 9.86 18.47
C ILE A 201 -9.38 9.27 18.76
N VAL A 202 -9.24 7.94 18.74
CA VAL A 202 -7.99 7.24 19.01
C VAL A 202 -7.59 6.40 17.79
N MET A 203 -6.32 6.48 17.41
CA MET A 203 -5.73 5.58 16.43
C MET A 203 -4.93 4.49 17.14
N LEU A 204 -5.34 3.25 16.98
CA LEU A 204 -4.63 2.06 17.45
C LEU A 204 -3.67 1.58 16.36
N ALA A 205 -2.58 2.34 16.17
CA ALA A 205 -1.52 2.00 15.24
C ALA A 205 -0.50 1.06 15.90
N ARG A 206 0.11 0.17 15.12
CA ARG A 206 1.15 -0.74 15.62
C ARG A 206 2.40 0.06 16.03
N PRO A 207 2.83 0.00 17.31
CA PRO A 207 3.95 0.80 17.83
C PRO A 207 5.23 0.63 17.03
N ARG A 208 5.53 -0.60 16.62
CA ARG A 208 6.73 -0.92 15.83
C ARG A 208 6.82 -0.18 14.51
N ARG A 209 5.68 0.07 13.84
CA ARG A 209 5.63 0.77 12.55
C ARG A 209 5.80 2.28 12.67
N ARG A 210 5.59 2.83 13.86
CA ARG A 210 5.68 4.28 14.13
C ARG A 210 6.98 4.73 14.84
N LEU A 211 7.85 3.79 15.18
CA LEU A 211 9.17 4.14 15.75
C LEU A 211 10.16 4.58 14.64
N PRO A 212 11.13 5.47 14.95
CA PRO A 212 11.30 6.22 16.20
C PRO A 212 10.31 7.39 16.34
N GLU A 213 9.57 7.71 15.32
CA GLU A 213 8.59 8.80 15.25
C GLU A 213 7.36 8.36 14.45
N PRO A 214 6.17 8.98 14.63
CA PRO A 214 4.99 8.69 13.83
C PRO A 214 5.27 8.75 12.33
N GLY A 215 4.77 7.78 11.58
CA GLY A 215 4.86 7.73 10.12
C GLY A 215 3.98 8.80 9.45
N ALA A 216 3.99 8.83 8.12
CA ALA A 216 3.22 9.83 7.38
C ALA A 216 1.70 9.72 7.60
N SER A 217 1.18 8.49 7.79
CA SER A 217 -0.25 8.26 8.03
C SER A 217 -0.67 8.71 9.42
N GLU A 218 0.12 8.38 10.44
CA GLU A 218 -0.13 8.80 11.82
C GLU A 218 -0.02 10.33 11.95
N ARG A 219 0.96 10.95 11.28
CA ARG A 219 1.05 12.42 11.23
C ARG A 219 -0.17 13.04 10.57
N ALA A 220 -0.61 12.50 9.42
CA ALA A 220 -1.81 13.00 8.74
C ALA A 220 -3.08 12.90 9.62
N PHE A 221 -3.18 11.85 10.43
CA PHE A 221 -4.24 11.73 11.43
C PHE A 221 -4.14 12.82 12.51
N LEU A 222 -2.95 13.02 13.10
CA LEU A 222 -2.75 14.03 14.16
C LEU A 222 -2.93 15.46 13.63
N ASP A 223 -2.44 15.74 12.42
CA ASP A 223 -2.59 17.04 11.75
C ASP A 223 -4.07 17.35 11.48
N GLU A 224 -4.86 16.36 11.08
CA GLU A 224 -6.29 16.53 10.82
C GLU A 224 -7.09 16.73 12.11
N LEU A 225 -6.69 16.06 13.23
CA LEU A 225 -7.25 16.35 14.56
C LEU A 225 -7.02 17.81 14.94
N ALA A 226 -5.78 18.30 14.78
CA ALA A 226 -5.43 19.69 15.08
C ALA A 226 -6.23 20.66 14.22
N ALA A 227 -6.35 20.41 12.93
CA ALA A 227 -7.16 21.21 12.01
C ALA A 227 -8.64 21.23 12.38
N GLY A 228 -9.14 20.13 12.96
CA GLY A 228 -10.51 20.01 13.48
C GLY A 228 -10.72 20.59 14.89
N GLY A 229 -9.71 21.27 15.45
CA GLY A 229 -9.79 21.92 16.77
C GLY A 229 -9.61 20.93 17.96
N VAL A 230 -9.10 19.73 17.71
CA VAL A 230 -8.76 18.76 18.74
C VAL A 230 -7.25 18.79 18.97
N ALA A 231 -6.80 19.17 20.16
CA ALA A 231 -5.38 19.20 20.49
C ALA A 231 -4.79 17.76 20.49
N PRO A 232 -3.88 17.40 19.58
CA PRO A 232 -3.29 16.06 19.52
C PRO A 232 -2.44 15.78 20.76
N GLY A 233 -2.45 14.52 21.23
CA GLY A 233 -1.64 14.10 22.36
C GLY A 233 -1.54 12.56 22.43
N PRO A 234 -0.81 12.04 23.45
CA PRO A 234 -0.60 10.59 23.62
C PRO A 234 -1.91 9.77 23.71
N TYR A 235 -3.01 10.39 24.12
CA TYR A 235 -4.33 9.77 24.13
C TYR A 235 -4.79 9.35 22.74
N HIS A 236 -4.54 10.21 21.73
CA HIS A 236 -4.98 9.97 20.36
C HIS A 236 -4.16 8.92 19.62
N LEU A 237 -2.92 8.68 20.05
CA LEU A 237 -2.02 7.70 19.48
C LEU A 237 -1.27 6.98 20.62
N PRO A 238 -1.97 6.12 21.39
CA PRO A 238 -1.42 5.50 22.58
C PRO A 238 -0.29 4.52 22.25
N ASP A 239 0.69 4.44 23.15
CA ASP A 239 1.68 3.37 23.14
C ASP A 239 1.09 2.12 23.79
N TRP A 240 1.40 0.97 23.20
CA TRP A 240 1.04 -0.34 23.75
C TRP A 240 2.11 -1.37 23.39
N GLU A 241 2.26 -2.38 24.21
CA GLU A 241 3.15 -3.50 23.89
C GLU A 241 2.55 -4.33 22.75
N GLU A 242 3.33 -4.57 21.68
CA GLU A 242 2.85 -5.31 20.51
C GLU A 242 2.77 -6.82 20.79
N SER A 243 1.85 -7.15 21.69
CA SER A 243 1.47 -8.49 22.11
C SER A 243 -0.07 -8.55 22.25
N ILE A 244 -0.63 -9.76 22.30
CA ILE A 244 -2.07 -9.97 22.51
C ILE A 244 -2.52 -9.30 23.80
N GLU A 245 -1.75 -9.50 24.88
CA GLU A 245 -2.04 -8.94 26.19
C GLU A 245 -1.90 -7.42 26.21
N GLY A 246 -0.82 -6.88 25.61
CA GLY A 246 -0.60 -5.43 25.53
C GLY A 246 -1.71 -4.72 24.76
N PHE A 247 -2.20 -5.30 23.65
CA PHE A 247 -3.32 -4.74 22.90
C PHE A 247 -4.61 -4.74 23.73
N ARG A 248 -4.89 -5.87 24.43
CA ARG A 248 -6.05 -5.99 25.35
C ARG A 248 -5.98 -4.95 26.48
N MET A 249 -4.82 -4.82 27.14
CA MET A 249 -4.62 -3.83 28.20
C MET A 249 -4.77 -2.39 27.71
N CYS A 250 -4.32 -2.08 26.49
CA CYS A 250 -4.53 -0.77 25.88
C CYS A 250 -6.02 -0.45 25.74
N LEU A 251 -6.80 -1.38 25.17
CA LEU A 251 -8.25 -1.22 25.05
C LEU A 251 -8.93 -1.07 26.42
N GLU A 252 -8.56 -1.91 27.40
CA GLU A 252 -9.12 -1.82 28.76
C GLU A 252 -8.82 -0.45 29.42
N SER A 253 -7.60 0.04 29.26
CA SER A 253 -7.19 1.34 29.79
C SER A 253 -7.98 2.49 29.16
N LEU A 254 -8.11 2.51 27.84
CA LEU A 254 -8.88 3.51 27.11
C LEU A 254 -10.33 3.56 27.59
N PHE A 255 -11.00 2.40 27.66
CA PHE A 255 -12.41 2.34 28.02
C PHE A 255 -12.71 2.47 29.52
N ARG A 256 -11.70 2.37 30.36
CA ARG A 256 -11.82 2.62 31.81
C ARG A 256 -11.64 4.09 32.19
N LEU A 257 -10.67 4.77 31.55
CA LEU A 257 -10.25 6.13 31.95
C LEU A 257 -10.97 7.21 31.15
N THR A 258 -10.88 7.15 29.84
CA THR A 258 -11.47 8.16 28.94
C THR A 258 -11.94 7.43 27.68
N PRO A 259 -13.16 6.86 27.70
CA PRO A 259 -13.67 6.10 26.57
C PRO A 259 -13.65 6.89 25.27
N PRO A 260 -13.00 6.40 24.22
CA PRO A 260 -13.06 7.01 22.89
C PRO A 260 -14.48 6.87 22.32
N THR A 261 -14.88 7.85 21.51
CA THR A 261 -16.11 7.78 20.73
C THR A 261 -15.86 7.28 19.31
N ALA A 262 -14.61 7.30 18.85
CA ALA A 262 -14.21 6.72 17.58
C ALA A 262 -12.82 6.11 17.65
N LEU A 263 -12.62 5.02 16.92
CA LEU A 263 -11.35 4.32 16.80
C LEU A 263 -10.98 4.12 15.32
N LEU A 264 -9.75 4.50 14.96
CA LEU A 264 -9.08 4.00 13.75
C LEU A 264 -8.18 2.84 14.17
N VAL A 265 -8.40 1.65 13.66
CA VAL A 265 -7.69 0.45 14.07
C VAL A 265 -6.85 -0.08 12.93
N ASP A 266 -5.55 -0.26 13.18
CA ASP A 266 -4.62 -0.76 12.19
C ASP A 266 -4.88 -2.25 11.94
N GLU A 267 -5.01 -2.62 10.65
CA GLU A 267 -5.21 -3.98 10.18
C GLU A 267 -6.49 -4.71 10.64
N ALA A 268 -6.97 -5.61 9.80
CA ALA A 268 -8.20 -6.37 10.06
C ALA A 268 -8.16 -7.26 11.33
N PRO A 269 -7.05 -7.94 11.68
CA PRO A 269 -7.01 -8.74 12.92
C PRO A 269 -7.26 -7.91 14.20
N PHE A 270 -6.65 -6.72 14.28
CA PHE A 270 -6.87 -5.83 15.42
C PHE A 270 -8.26 -5.20 15.41
N PHE A 271 -8.80 -4.92 14.21
CA PHE A 271 -10.17 -4.45 14.06
C PHE A 271 -11.17 -5.48 14.60
N VAL A 272 -11.03 -6.76 14.22
CA VAL A 272 -11.88 -7.84 14.71
C VAL A 272 -11.72 -8.01 16.23
N ALA A 273 -10.50 -7.98 16.75
CA ALA A 273 -10.26 -8.05 18.20
C ALA A 273 -10.92 -6.89 18.95
N THR A 274 -10.89 -5.68 18.38
CA THR A 274 -11.56 -4.50 18.92
C THR A 274 -13.08 -4.67 18.92
N GLN A 275 -13.66 -5.14 17.83
CA GLN A 275 -15.11 -5.42 17.76
C GLN A 275 -15.55 -6.43 18.83
N GLN A 276 -14.79 -7.52 19.00
CA GLN A 276 -15.08 -8.52 20.04
C GLN A 276 -14.95 -7.94 21.45
N PHE A 277 -13.93 -7.11 21.70
CA PHE A 277 -13.77 -6.43 22.97
C PHE A 277 -14.97 -5.52 23.30
N LEU A 278 -15.42 -4.71 22.34
CA LEU A 278 -16.56 -3.83 22.48
C LEU A 278 -17.86 -4.62 22.72
N ALA A 279 -18.10 -5.64 21.90
CA ALA A 279 -19.29 -6.49 22.03
C ALA A 279 -19.39 -7.14 23.41
N ARG A 280 -18.28 -7.66 23.96
CA ARG A 280 -18.25 -8.24 25.33
C ARG A 280 -18.56 -7.23 26.43
N ARG A 281 -18.39 -5.94 26.18
CA ARG A 281 -18.71 -4.84 27.10
C ARG A 281 -20.10 -4.25 26.84
N GLY A 282 -20.85 -4.77 25.89
CA GLY A 282 -22.14 -4.22 25.51
C GLY A 282 -22.05 -2.86 24.80
N VAL A 283 -20.86 -2.49 24.31
CA VAL A 283 -20.62 -1.25 23.55
C VAL A 283 -20.97 -1.52 22.08
N ARG A 284 -21.92 -0.76 21.56
CA ARG A 284 -22.47 -0.96 20.22
C ARG A 284 -21.70 -0.14 19.19
N VAL A 285 -21.56 -0.70 17.99
CA VAL A 285 -20.96 -0.06 16.82
C VAL A 285 -22.05 0.07 15.75
N PRO A 286 -22.35 1.28 15.25
CA PRO A 286 -21.68 2.57 15.53
C PRO A 286 -22.28 3.38 16.69
N GLU A 287 -23.38 2.94 17.35
CA GLU A 287 -24.21 3.76 18.22
C GLU A 287 -23.47 4.32 19.44
N ASP A 288 -22.48 3.63 19.97
CA ASP A 288 -21.69 4.06 21.13
C ASP A 288 -20.26 4.42 20.75
N VAL A 289 -19.69 3.71 19.75
CA VAL A 289 -18.33 3.92 19.25
C VAL A 289 -18.28 3.70 17.75
N SER A 290 -17.76 4.66 17.01
CA SER A 290 -17.44 4.52 15.59
C SER A 290 -16.14 3.74 15.39
N LEU A 291 -16.11 2.80 14.43
CA LEU A 291 -14.91 2.03 14.08
C LEU A 291 -14.53 2.18 12.61
N VAL A 292 -13.25 2.43 12.38
CA VAL A 292 -12.62 2.47 11.05
C VAL A 292 -11.46 1.48 11.04
N CYS A 293 -11.37 0.61 10.01
CA CYS A 293 -10.18 -0.18 9.76
C CYS A 293 -9.24 0.56 8.79
N THR A 294 -7.93 0.58 9.07
CA THR A 294 -6.98 1.28 8.19
C THR A 294 -6.49 0.44 7.00
N ASN A 295 -7.03 -0.77 6.85
CA ASN A 295 -6.84 -1.65 5.69
C ASN A 295 -8.17 -2.27 5.28
N ALA A 296 -8.30 -2.61 3.99
CA ALA A 296 -9.38 -3.47 3.51
C ALA A 296 -9.08 -4.94 3.86
N ASP A 297 -10.15 -5.71 4.03
CA ASP A 297 -10.10 -7.16 4.15
C ASP A 297 -11.26 -7.77 3.36
N PRO A 298 -11.08 -8.88 2.62
CA PRO A 298 -12.16 -9.53 1.88
C PRO A 298 -13.36 -9.92 2.75
N ALA A 299 -13.15 -10.20 4.05
CA ALA A 299 -14.22 -10.52 4.97
C ALA A 299 -15.20 -9.35 5.20
N PHE A 300 -14.79 -8.11 4.92
CA PHE A 300 -15.65 -6.94 5.11
C PHE A 300 -16.84 -6.90 4.17
N GLU A 301 -16.77 -7.59 3.03
CA GLU A 301 -17.90 -7.75 2.11
C GLU A 301 -19.08 -8.54 2.73
N TRP A 302 -18.79 -9.33 3.79
CA TRP A 302 -19.79 -10.14 4.49
C TRP A 302 -20.27 -9.49 5.80
N CYS A 303 -19.70 -8.33 6.18
CA CYS A 303 -20.03 -7.68 7.44
C CYS A 303 -21.33 -6.88 7.35
N TRP A 304 -22.11 -6.95 8.41
CA TRP A 304 -23.29 -6.12 8.62
C TRP A 304 -23.28 -5.56 10.05
N PRO A 305 -23.22 -4.22 10.23
CA PRO A 305 -23.15 -3.18 9.18
C PRO A 305 -21.86 -3.24 8.37
N THR A 306 -21.86 -2.57 7.19
CA THR A 306 -20.66 -2.47 6.33
C THR A 306 -19.52 -1.79 7.07
N VAL A 307 -18.30 -2.28 6.90
CA VAL A 307 -17.12 -1.74 7.60
C VAL A 307 -16.58 -0.49 6.91
N ALA A 308 -16.43 0.60 7.66
CA ALA A 308 -15.68 1.76 7.21
C ALA A 308 -14.18 1.42 7.21
N HIS A 309 -13.49 1.62 6.07
CA HIS A 309 -12.11 1.19 5.94
C HIS A 309 -11.32 1.98 4.90
N VAL A 310 -9.99 1.87 4.96
CA VAL A 310 -9.10 2.38 3.92
C VAL A 310 -8.78 1.26 2.93
N ARG A 311 -9.03 1.52 1.65
CA ARG A 311 -8.73 0.56 0.59
C ARG A 311 -7.76 1.13 -0.44
N TRP A 312 -7.04 0.23 -1.11
CA TRP A 312 -6.15 0.53 -2.23
C TRP A 312 -6.05 -0.69 -3.15
N ASP A 313 -5.67 -0.46 -4.42
CA ASP A 313 -5.53 -1.54 -5.40
C ASP A 313 -4.08 -2.04 -5.43
N SER A 314 -3.90 -3.35 -5.26
CA SER A 314 -2.58 -4.02 -5.30
C SER A 314 -1.99 -4.12 -6.71
N ARG A 315 -2.83 -4.16 -7.74
CA ARG A 315 -2.41 -4.39 -9.13
C ARG A 315 -1.36 -3.38 -9.64
N PRO A 316 -1.51 -2.05 -9.41
CA PRO A 316 -0.46 -1.09 -9.77
C PRO A 316 0.85 -1.30 -9.00
N VAL A 317 0.77 -1.75 -7.74
CA VAL A 317 1.93 -2.07 -6.91
C VAL A 317 2.70 -3.25 -7.47
N VAL A 318 2.03 -4.36 -7.71
CA VAL A 318 2.60 -5.58 -8.31
C VAL A 318 3.24 -5.26 -9.67
N ARG A 319 2.54 -4.52 -10.50
CA ARG A 319 3.01 -4.11 -11.82
C ARG A 319 4.27 -3.25 -11.75
N ARG A 320 4.35 -2.33 -10.77
CA ARG A 320 5.54 -1.50 -10.56
C ARG A 320 6.77 -2.33 -10.16
N ILE A 321 6.59 -3.36 -9.34
CA ILE A 321 7.66 -4.31 -8.97
C ILE A 321 8.15 -5.07 -10.21
N LEU A 322 7.24 -5.57 -11.05
CA LEU A 322 7.57 -6.27 -12.29
C LEU A 322 8.37 -5.39 -13.25
N ASN A 323 7.92 -4.16 -13.47
CA ASN A 323 8.62 -3.21 -14.35
C ASN A 323 10.03 -2.90 -13.84
N TRP A 324 10.19 -2.75 -12.50
CA TRP A 324 11.49 -2.56 -11.90
C TRP A 324 12.40 -3.78 -12.09
N ALA A 325 11.90 -4.98 -11.83
CA ALA A 325 12.68 -6.21 -12.00
C ALA A 325 13.12 -6.38 -13.48
N SER A 326 12.25 -6.06 -14.43
CA SER A 326 12.57 -6.05 -15.85
C SER A 326 13.67 -5.03 -16.18
N ASN A 327 13.59 -3.80 -15.64
CA ASN A 327 14.63 -2.79 -15.80
C ASN A 327 15.99 -3.26 -15.27
N VAL A 328 15.99 -3.86 -14.07
CA VAL A 328 17.20 -4.46 -13.47
C VAL A 328 17.76 -5.57 -14.36
N GLY A 329 16.90 -6.45 -14.90
CA GLY A 329 17.31 -7.51 -15.83
C GLY A 329 17.93 -6.97 -17.13
N LEU A 330 17.57 -5.75 -17.54
CA LEU A 330 18.16 -5.04 -18.69
C LEU A 330 19.41 -4.25 -18.32
N GLY A 331 19.88 -4.30 -17.06
CA GLY A 331 21.00 -3.47 -16.59
C GLY A 331 20.68 -1.98 -16.48
N LYS A 332 19.38 -1.61 -16.47
CA LYS A 332 18.94 -0.21 -16.35
C LYS A 332 18.77 0.18 -14.88
N GLU A 333 19.28 1.35 -14.53
CA GLU A 333 19.02 1.93 -13.23
C GLU A 333 17.56 2.42 -13.14
N ASP A 334 16.85 1.98 -12.12
CA ASP A 334 15.49 2.46 -11.81
C ASP A 334 15.39 2.75 -10.30
N LYS A 335 15.46 4.03 -9.96
CA LYS A 335 15.30 4.57 -8.59
C LYS A 335 13.97 5.29 -8.39
N ARG A 336 13.04 5.17 -9.33
CA ARG A 336 11.76 5.87 -9.29
C ARG A 336 10.89 5.38 -8.13
N GLN A 337 10.44 6.31 -7.31
CA GLN A 337 9.41 6.08 -6.31
C GLN A 337 8.04 6.48 -6.86
N THR A 338 7.06 5.60 -6.69
CA THR A 338 5.68 5.84 -7.12
C THR A 338 4.74 5.76 -5.93
N VAL A 339 3.62 6.47 -6.04
CA VAL A 339 2.53 6.46 -5.07
C VAL A 339 1.28 6.02 -5.82
N THR A 340 0.57 5.03 -5.28
CA THR A 340 -0.71 4.58 -5.83
C THR A 340 -1.87 5.20 -5.05
N ALA A 341 -3.06 5.23 -5.64
CA ALA A 341 -4.24 5.74 -4.96
C ALA A 341 -4.60 4.88 -3.75
N ALA A 342 -5.01 5.54 -2.67
CA ALA A 342 -5.73 4.94 -1.55
C ALA A 342 -6.91 5.85 -1.22
N GLU A 343 -8.01 5.25 -0.81
CA GLU A 343 -9.24 5.96 -0.49
C GLU A 343 -9.82 5.48 0.83
N PHE A 344 -10.51 6.37 1.52
CA PHE A 344 -11.38 6.01 2.61
C PHE A 344 -12.76 5.64 2.05
N VAL A 345 -13.24 4.48 2.45
CA VAL A 345 -14.58 3.98 2.15
C VAL A 345 -15.41 4.10 3.40
N SER A 346 -16.39 4.98 3.38
CA SER A 346 -17.35 5.12 4.46
C SER A 346 -18.21 3.84 4.58
N GLY A 347 -18.67 3.54 5.78
CA GLY A 347 -19.46 2.34 6.07
C GLY A 347 -20.34 2.50 7.28
N GLY A 348 -21.19 1.52 7.53
CA GLY A 348 -22.15 1.53 8.65
C GLY A 348 -21.51 1.31 10.05
N THR A 349 -20.19 1.15 10.14
CA THR A 349 -19.49 1.09 11.44
C THR A 349 -19.13 2.47 11.99
N ILE A 350 -19.48 3.56 11.28
CA ILE A 350 -19.35 4.94 11.77
C ILE A 350 -20.72 5.61 11.82
N GLY A 351 -20.92 6.48 12.80
CA GLY A 351 -22.14 7.23 13.04
C GLY A 351 -21.88 8.51 13.84
N PRO A 352 -22.92 9.33 14.12
CA PRO A 352 -22.77 10.53 14.93
C PRO A 352 -22.21 10.23 16.32
N ALA A 353 -21.34 11.12 16.81
CA ALA A 353 -20.84 11.01 18.17
C ALA A 353 -22.00 11.14 19.17
N LYS A 354 -21.99 10.29 20.20
CA LYS A 354 -22.80 10.54 21.40
C LYS A 354 -22.13 11.60 22.26
N ASP A 355 -22.95 12.46 22.84
CA ASP A 355 -22.57 13.48 23.82
C ASP A 355 -21.88 12.90 25.06
#